data_129dc8ea24a162882722bf1a0b52385a
#
_entry.id   129dc8ea24a162882722bf1a0b52385a
#
_cell.length_a   1.000
_cell.length_b   1.000
_cell.length_c   1.000
_cell.angle_alpha   90.00
_cell.angle_beta   90.00
_cell.angle_gamma   90.00
#
_symmetry.space_group_name_H-M   'P 1'
#
loop_
_entity.id
_entity.type
_entity.pdbx_description
1 polymer ?
#
loop_
_entity_poly.entity_id
_entity_poly.type
_entity_poly.pdbx_seq_one_letter_code
_entity_poly.pdbx_strand_id
1 'polypeptide(L)'
;MNKIIKSLLVLVFGIAIGASYRDEINVVIAHRLEELGYRNQLESKPSLENTYGNNSKKAETLVVIPSPKIDLCFTPPRDCARLITDVIDQAKNTIHMQAYGLTHPEIINSLIKANERGVKVRVLLDRSNLTQKYSKIEELKQVGIEVGVDNVSGIAHNKIIIADHHTTVTGSFNFTVSAAKRNVENVLIIQDSNIAHSYLQNWLARKSANQGRVFRK
;
A
#
# COMPACT_ATOMS: atom_id res chain seq x y z
N MET A 1 22.41 -28.35 13.98
CA MET A 1 20.97 -28.04 13.93
C MET A 1 20.67 -27.56 12.53
N ASN A 2 19.91 -28.33 11.74
CA ASN A 2 19.72 -28.15 10.30
C ASN A 2 19.06 -26.80 9.99
N LYS A 3 19.46 -26.14 8.87
CA LYS A 3 18.88 -24.86 8.41
C LYS A 3 17.33 -24.91 8.33
N ILE A 4 16.79 -26.09 8.01
CA ILE A 4 15.34 -26.36 7.94
C ILE A 4 14.66 -26.23 9.31
N ILE A 5 15.30 -26.71 10.39
CA ILE A 5 14.74 -26.65 11.75
C ILE A 5 14.72 -25.21 12.28
N LYS A 6 15.71 -24.37 11.91
CA LYS A 6 15.70 -22.96 12.27
C LYS A 6 14.61 -22.17 11.54
N SER A 7 14.34 -22.52 10.27
CA SER A 7 13.24 -21.90 9.49
C SER A 7 11.87 -22.32 10.02
N LEU A 8 11.70 -23.58 10.46
CA LEU A 8 10.46 -24.06 11.07
C LEU A 8 10.18 -23.40 12.43
N LEU A 9 11.21 -23.17 13.24
CA LEU A 9 11.09 -22.47 14.53
C LEU A 9 10.65 -21.00 14.37
N VAL A 10 11.13 -20.30 13.33
CA VAL A 10 10.67 -18.94 13.01
C VAL A 10 9.20 -18.94 12.60
N LEU A 11 8.75 -19.97 11.86
CA LEU A 11 7.34 -20.12 11.46
C LEU A 11 6.41 -20.34 12.66
N VAL A 12 6.82 -21.19 13.61
CA VAL A 12 6.02 -21.52 14.81
C VAL A 12 5.98 -20.35 15.80
N PHE A 13 7.08 -19.61 15.96
CA PHE A 13 7.08 -18.38 16.79
C PHE A 13 6.22 -17.26 16.18
N GLY A 14 6.14 -17.17 14.84
CA GLY A 14 5.27 -16.20 14.15
C GLY A 14 3.78 -16.41 14.41
N ILE A 15 3.36 -17.65 14.64
CA ILE A 15 1.96 -18.01 14.94
C ILE A 15 1.56 -17.62 16.38
N ALA A 16 2.51 -17.51 17.30
CA ALA A 16 2.25 -17.20 18.72
C ALA A 16 2.13 -15.68 19.01
N ILE A 17 2.61 -14.82 18.11
CA ILE A 17 2.50 -13.36 18.25
C ILE A 17 1.24 -12.91 17.47
N GLY A 18 0.20 -12.63 18.20
CA GLY A 18 -1.19 -12.36 17.80
C GLY A 18 -1.45 -11.69 16.44
N ALA A 19 -2.69 -11.78 15.99
CA ALA A 19 -3.20 -11.39 14.66
C ALA A 19 -2.77 -9.98 14.14
N SER A 20 -2.31 -9.09 15.01
CA SER A 20 -1.89 -7.72 14.66
C SER A 20 -0.55 -7.64 13.89
N TYR A 21 0.27 -8.69 13.95
CA TYR A 21 1.57 -8.75 13.24
C TYR A 21 1.61 -9.76 12.09
N ARG A 22 0.51 -10.45 11.85
CA ARG A 22 0.46 -11.54 10.84
C ARG A 22 0.89 -11.07 9.45
N ASP A 23 0.45 -9.89 9.05
CA ASP A 23 0.70 -9.37 7.70
C ASP A 23 2.14 -8.88 7.53
N GLU A 24 2.71 -8.25 8.56
CA GLU A 24 4.12 -7.84 8.54
C GLU A 24 5.07 -9.05 8.53
N ILE A 25 4.71 -10.13 9.23
CA ILE A 25 5.47 -11.38 9.28
C ILE A 25 5.38 -12.14 7.95
N ASN A 26 4.21 -12.21 7.34
CA ASN A 26 4.03 -12.88 6.05
C ASN A 26 4.83 -12.20 4.94
N VAL A 27 4.95 -10.88 4.98
CA VAL A 27 5.79 -10.09 4.08
C VAL A 27 7.27 -10.45 4.23
N VAL A 28 7.77 -10.52 5.46
CA VAL A 28 9.17 -10.88 5.75
C VAL A 28 9.45 -12.32 5.35
N ILE A 29 8.51 -13.24 5.58
CA ILE A 29 8.63 -14.64 5.21
C ILE A 29 8.64 -14.81 3.69
N ALA A 30 7.76 -14.13 2.96
CA ALA A 30 7.71 -14.18 1.50
C ALA A 30 9.02 -13.70 0.87
N HIS A 31 9.53 -12.56 1.32
CA HIS A 31 10.84 -12.04 0.87
C HIS A 31 11.99 -13.01 1.18
N ARG A 32 11.97 -13.65 2.35
CA ARG A 32 13.01 -14.60 2.74
C ARG A 32 12.95 -15.91 1.97
N LEU A 33 11.75 -16.35 1.59
CA LEU A 33 11.57 -17.52 0.71
C LEU A 33 12.06 -17.25 -0.71
N GLU A 34 11.86 -16.04 -1.21
CA GLU A 34 12.43 -15.58 -2.50
C GLU A 34 13.97 -15.60 -2.50
N GLU A 35 14.59 -15.01 -1.46
CA GLU A 35 16.06 -15.02 -1.30
C GLU A 35 16.63 -16.45 -1.22
N LEU A 36 15.86 -17.43 -0.71
CA LEU A 36 16.26 -18.82 -0.58
C LEU A 36 15.98 -19.66 -1.85
N GLY A 37 15.46 -19.05 -2.93
CA GLY A 37 15.25 -19.72 -4.22
C GLY A 37 13.99 -20.59 -4.30
N TYR A 38 13.04 -20.44 -3.38
CA TYR A 38 11.76 -21.18 -3.40
C TYR A 38 10.71 -20.60 -4.34
N ARG A 39 11.05 -19.60 -5.17
CA ARG A 39 10.14 -18.97 -6.12
C ARG A 39 9.52 -19.92 -7.15
N ASN A 40 10.16 -21.04 -7.46
CA ASN A 40 9.83 -21.87 -8.63
C ASN A 40 8.83 -23.00 -8.39
N GLN A 41 8.21 -23.12 -7.23
CA GLN A 41 7.21 -24.18 -7.00
C GLN A 41 5.75 -23.70 -7.11
N LEU A 42 5.51 -22.40 -7.26
CA LEU A 42 4.16 -21.83 -7.41
C LEU A 42 3.84 -21.40 -8.86
N GLU A 43 4.81 -21.43 -9.78
CA GLU A 43 4.65 -20.99 -11.19
C GLU A 43 4.86 -22.12 -12.20
N SER A 44 4.44 -23.35 -11.96
CA SER A 44 4.28 -24.31 -13.05
C SER A 44 2.96 -24.03 -13.78
N LYS A 45 2.99 -23.10 -14.73
CA LYS A 45 1.93 -22.99 -15.75
C LYS A 45 1.99 -24.25 -16.63
N PRO A 46 0.90 -25.02 -16.75
CA PRO A 46 0.80 -25.98 -17.86
C PRO A 46 0.61 -25.20 -19.15
N SER A 47 1.52 -25.36 -20.09
CA SER A 47 1.33 -24.98 -21.49
C SER A 47 0.08 -25.66 -22.04
N LEU A 48 -0.82 -24.88 -22.65
CA LEU A 48 -1.95 -25.40 -23.41
C LEU A 48 -1.42 -26.10 -24.67
N GLU A 49 -1.15 -27.38 -24.58
CA GLU A 49 -1.11 -28.25 -25.78
C GLU A 49 -2.41 -29.06 -25.84
N ASN A 50 -3.15 -28.80 -26.93
CA ASN A 50 -4.32 -29.57 -27.31
C ASN A 50 -3.92 -31.03 -27.61
N THR A 51 -4.35 -31.96 -26.75
CA THR A 51 -4.43 -33.36 -27.15
C THR A 51 -5.82 -33.89 -26.74
N TYR A 52 -6.65 -34.10 -27.73
CA TYR A 52 -7.90 -34.86 -27.61
C TYR A 52 -7.56 -36.33 -27.26
N GLY A 53 -7.90 -36.76 -26.07
CA GLY A 53 -7.83 -38.13 -25.62
C GLY A 53 -8.79 -38.37 -24.46
N ASN A 54 -9.85 -39.18 -24.72
CA ASN A 54 -10.83 -39.63 -23.75
C ASN A 54 -10.19 -40.23 -22.50
N ASN A 55 -10.51 -39.71 -21.28
CA ASN A 55 -11.05 -40.55 -20.19
C ASN A 55 -11.17 -39.75 -18.88
N SER A 56 -12.31 -40.01 -18.19
CA SER A 56 -12.62 -39.76 -16.79
C SER A 56 -12.54 -38.31 -16.27
N LYS A 57 -13.74 -37.73 -16.09
CA LYS A 57 -14.04 -36.45 -15.46
C LYS A 57 -13.47 -36.35 -14.04
N LYS A 58 -12.30 -35.77 -13.91
CA LYS A 58 -11.92 -35.02 -12.72
C LYS A 58 -12.36 -33.57 -13.02
N ALA A 59 -13.35 -33.08 -12.31
CA ALA A 59 -13.74 -31.69 -12.42
C ALA A 59 -12.57 -30.82 -11.98
N GLU A 60 -11.84 -30.27 -12.93
CA GLU A 60 -10.89 -29.21 -12.66
C GLU A 60 -11.68 -28.00 -12.21
N THR A 61 -11.57 -27.67 -10.93
CA THR A 61 -12.12 -26.43 -10.39
C THR A 61 -11.33 -25.30 -11.04
N LEU A 62 -11.92 -24.67 -12.06
CA LEU A 62 -11.38 -23.44 -12.62
C LEU A 62 -11.31 -22.39 -11.53
N VAL A 63 -10.12 -22.10 -11.04
CA VAL A 63 -9.89 -20.97 -10.14
C VAL A 63 -10.06 -19.72 -11.00
N VAL A 64 -11.25 -19.14 -10.95
CA VAL A 64 -11.50 -17.83 -11.55
C VAL A 64 -10.76 -16.80 -10.69
N ILE A 65 -9.62 -16.32 -11.18
CA ILE A 65 -8.93 -15.18 -10.59
C ILE A 65 -9.77 -13.94 -10.96
N PRO A 66 -10.41 -13.27 -10.01
CA PRO A 66 -11.21 -12.09 -10.32
C PRO A 66 -10.30 -11.01 -10.92
N SER A 67 -10.74 -10.43 -12.03
CA SER A 67 -10.06 -9.26 -12.60
C SER A 67 -10.11 -8.08 -11.62
N PRO A 68 -9.05 -7.26 -11.53
CA PRO A 68 -9.05 -6.10 -10.67
C PRO A 68 -10.17 -5.13 -11.06
N LYS A 69 -10.91 -4.62 -10.09
CA LYS A 69 -11.85 -3.52 -10.33
C LYS A 69 -11.06 -2.22 -10.35
N ILE A 70 -11.15 -1.46 -11.45
CA ILE A 70 -10.43 -0.20 -11.64
C ILE A 70 -11.42 0.91 -11.90
N ASP A 71 -11.38 1.97 -11.06
CA ASP A 71 -12.10 3.21 -11.28
C ASP A 71 -11.09 4.30 -11.70
N LEU A 72 -11.48 5.12 -12.69
CA LEU A 72 -10.68 6.20 -13.24
C LEU A 72 -11.34 7.55 -12.97
N CYS A 73 -10.54 8.52 -12.59
CA CYS A 73 -10.96 9.91 -12.49
C CYS A 73 -9.96 10.84 -13.16
N PHE A 74 -10.49 11.82 -13.89
CA PHE A 74 -9.72 12.90 -14.48
C PHE A 74 -10.27 14.24 -14.00
N THR A 75 -9.40 15.14 -13.55
CA THR A 75 -9.77 16.50 -13.18
C THR A 75 -9.09 17.49 -14.11
N PRO A 76 -9.78 18.55 -14.59
CA PRO A 76 -11.22 18.65 -14.67
C PRO A 76 -11.83 17.63 -15.65
N PRO A 77 -13.14 17.37 -15.69
CA PRO A 77 -14.22 18.11 -14.99
C PRO A 77 -14.63 17.45 -13.65
N ARG A 78 -14.08 16.25 -13.29
CA ARG A 78 -14.55 15.49 -12.12
C ARG A 78 -13.84 15.95 -10.84
N ASP A 79 -14.53 15.79 -9.71
CA ASP A 79 -13.96 15.95 -8.38
C ASP A 79 -13.25 14.66 -7.94
N CYS A 80 -11.96 14.53 -8.31
CA CYS A 80 -11.16 13.37 -7.95
C CYS A 80 -10.76 13.36 -6.47
N ALA A 81 -10.75 14.51 -5.78
CA ALA A 81 -10.49 14.57 -4.35
C ALA A 81 -11.58 13.85 -3.57
N ARG A 82 -12.85 13.96 -3.99
CA ARG A 82 -13.96 13.24 -3.37
C ARG A 82 -13.80 11.71 -3.48
N LEU A 83 -13.42 11.20 -4.64
CA LEU A 83 -13.17 9.75 -4.79
C LEU A 83 -12.03 9.27 -3.88
N ILE A 84 -11.02 10.09 -3.65
CA ILE A 84 -9.92 9.78 -2.73
C ILE A 84 -10.45 9.76 -1.29
N THR A 85 -11.25 10.75 -0.88
CA THR A 85 -11.85 10.76 0.47
C THR A 85 -12.80 9.59 0.68
N ASP A 86 -13.60 9.20 -0.32
CA ASP A 86 -14.47 8.03 -0.25
C ASP A 86 -13.69 6.73 0.06
N VAL A 87 -12.51 6.55 -0.55
CA VAL A 87 -11.63 5.40 -0.23
C VAL A 87 -11.12 5.45 1.21
N ILE A 88 -10.69 6.61 1.69
CA ILE A 88 -10.20 6.81 3.07
C ILE A 88 -11.32 6.57 4.08
N ASP A 89 -12.53 7.09 3.79
CA ASP A 89 -13.69 6.99 4.68
C ASP A 89 -14.23 5.56 4.78
N GLN A 90 -14.06 4.74 3.73
CA GLN A 90 -14.45 3.34 3.71
C GLN A 90 -13.44 2.40 4.38
N ALA A 91 -12.20 2.83 4.58
CA ALA A 91 -11.17 2.01 5.22
C ALA A 91 -11.57 1.59 6.65
N LYS A 92 -11.29 0.32 7.00
CA LYS A 92 -11.68 -0.31 8.26
C LYS A 92 -10.49 -0.61 9.18
N ASN A 93 -9.32 -0.94 8.61
CA ASN A 93 -8.20 -1.46 9.38
C ASN A 93 -6.95 -0.61 9.23
N THR A 94 -6.51 -0.35 7.99
CA THR A 94 -5.22 0.29 7.73
C THR A 94 -5.26 1.27 6.57
N ILE A 95 -4.51 2.35 6.69
CA ILE A 95 -4.18 3.26 5.59
C ILE A 95 -2.67 3.50 5.60
N HIS A 96 -2.01 3.18 4.48
CA HIS A 96 -0.63 3.56 4.23
C HIS A 96 -0.60 4.58 3.10
N MET A 97 -0.14 5.78 3.38
CA MET A 97 -0.08 6.87 2.41
C MET A 97 1.37 7.26 2.13
N GLN A 98 1.70 7.52 0.86
CA GLN A 98 2.93 8.19 0.48
C GLN A 98 2.60 9.39 -0.40
N ALA A 99 3.08 10.57 -0.03
CA ALA A 99 2.71 11.81 -0.70
C ALA A 99 3.90 12.75 -0.89
N TYR A 100 4.02 13.29 -2.11
CA TYR A 100 4.87 14.45 -2.35
C TYR A 100 4.27 15.72 -1.73
N GLY A 101 3.00 16.00 -1.98
CA GLY A 101 2.27 17.13 -1.39
C GLY A 101 0.98 16.68 -0.72
N LEU A 102 0.76 17.11 0.52
CA LEU A 102 -0.43 16.82 1.31
C LEU A 102 -0.90 18.11 2.00
N THR A 103 -1.82 18.83 1.34
CA THR A 103 -2.37 20.11 1.84
C THR A 103 -3.88 20.25 1.58
N HIS A 104 -4.54 19.23 0.99
CA HIS A 104 -5.99 19.28 0.72
C HIS A 104 -6.78 19.08 2.02
N PRO A 105 -7.59 20.05 2.47
CA PRO A 105 -8.24 19.99 3.77
C PRO A 105 -9.14 18.76 3.95
N GLU A 106 -9.96 18.43 2.94
CA GLU A 106 -10.89 17.30 3.03
C GLU A 106 -10.15 15.96 3.13
N ILE A 107 -9.07 15.77 2.36
CA ILE A 107 -8.25 14.55 2.44
C ILE A 107 -7.62 14.43 3.83
N ILE A 108 -7.08 15.51 4.39
CA ILE A 108 -6.50 15.54 5.73
C ILE A 108 -7.57 15.23 6.78
N ASN A 109 -8.74 15.85 6.70
CA ASN A 109 -9.86 15.58 7.60
C ASN A 109 -10.33 14.12 7.53
N SER A 110 -10.38 13.52 6.33
CA SER A 110 -10.72 12.10 6.17
C SER A 110 -9.68 11.18 6.82
N LEU A 111 -8.38 11.50 6.72
CA LEU A 111 -7.31 10.75 7.41
C LEU A 111 -7.46 10.84 8.94
N ILE A 112 -7.74 12.04 9.45
CA ILE A 112 -7.97 12.27 10.89
C ILE A 112 -9.18 11.47 11.36
N LYS A 113 -10.32 11.57 10.67
CA LYS A 113 -11.52 10.80 10.99
C LYS A 113 -11.31 9.29 10.89
N ALA A 114 -10.52 8.82 9.91
CA ALA A 114 -10.16 7.40 9.84
C ALA A 114 -9.38 6.96 11.09
N ASN A 115 -8.41 7.75 11.54
CA ASN A 115 -7.66 7.48 12.77
C ASN A 115 -8.56 7.49 14.00
N GLU A 116 -9.51 8.42 14.11
CA GLU A 116 -10.52 8.49 15.18
C GLU A 116 -11.45 7.26 15.20
N ARG A 117 -11.74 6.67 14.03
CA ARG A 117 -12.48 5.41 13.91
C ARG A 117 -11.67 4.18 14.32
N GLY A 118 -10.38 4.34 14.66
CA GLY A 118 -9.48 3.24 15.02
C GLY A 118 -8.72 2.64 13.82
N VAL A 119 -8.84 3.21 12.62
CA VAL A 119 -8.03 2.81 11.46
C VAL A 119 -6.57 3.19 11.71
N LYS A 120 -5.64 2.25 11.48
CA LYS A 120 -4.21 2.50 11.66
C LYS A 120 -3.66 3.30 10.48
N VAL A 121 -3.60 4.62 10.63
CA VAL A 121 -3.15 5.55 9.59
C VAL A 121 -1.66 5.80 9.71
N ARG A 122 -0.93 5.61 8.60
CA ARG A 122 0.52 5.88 8.49
C ARG A 122 0.79 6.69 7.23
N VAL A 123 1.54 7.77 7.38
CA VAL A 123 1.83 8.71 6.28
C VAL A 123 3.33 8.84 6.10
N LEU A 124 3.81 8.74 4.87
CA LEU A 124 5.20 8.97 4.50
C LEU A 124 5.24 10.14 3.51
N LEU A 125 5.88 11.24 3.89
CA LEU A 125 5.90 12.49 3.13
C LEU A 125 7.29 12.75 2.54
N ASP A 126 7.34 13.41 1.37
CA ASP A 126 8.59 13.97 0.86
C ASP A 126 9.19 14.97 1.85
N ARG A 127 10.53 15.05 1.89
CA ARG A 127 11.27 15.95 2.79
C ARG A 127 10.91 17.43 2.65
N SER A 128 10.41 17.86 1.48
CA SER A 128 9.97 19.25 1.26
C SER A 128 8.86 19.66 2.22
N ASN A 129 8.07 18.69 2.72
CA ASN A 129 7.01 18.98 3.69
C ASN A 129 7.54 19.43 5.06
N LEU A 130 8.84 19.26 5.37
CA LEU A 130 9.43 19.77 6.62
C LEU A 130 9.49 21.29 6.67
N THR A 131 9.58 21.95 5.50
CA THR A 131 9.78 23.40 5.38
C THR A 131 8.64 24.14 4.68
N GLN A 132 7.67 23.41 4.12
CA GLN A 132 6.52 24.02 3.44
C GLN A 132 5.62 24.74 4.45
N LYS A 133 5.23 25.99 4.10
CA LYS A 133 4.36 26.86 4.92
C LYS A 133 3.02 26.19 5.31
N TYR A 134 2.48 25.35 4.45
CA TYR A 134 1.19 24.69 4.65
C TYR A 134 1.33 23.20 5.00
N SER A 135 2.50 22.81 5.49
CA SER A 135 2.73 21.44 5.95
C SER A 135 1.76 21.06 7.07
N LYS A 136 1.25 19.83 7.03
CA LYS A 136 0.32 19.28 7.99
C LYS A 136 0.93 18.19 8.88
N ILE A 137 2.27 18.07 8.88
CA ILE A 137 3.00 17.05 9.65
C ILE A 137 2.62 17.12 11.14
N GLU A 138 2.72 18.30 11.72
CA GLU A 138 2.48 18.45 13.17
C GLU A 138 1.00 18.25 13.53
N GLU A 139 0.06 18.71 12.72
CA GLU A 139 -1.37 18.49 12.89
C GLU A 139 -1.71 17.00 12.91
N LEU A 140 -1.16 16.22 11.93
CA LEU A 140 -1.38 14.78 11.86
C LEU A 140 -0.75 14.04 13.05
N LYS A 141 0.45 14.42 13.48
CA LYS A 141 1.12 13.83 14.64
C LYS A 141 0.36 14.10 15.95
N GLN A 142 -0.20 15.31 16.13
CA GLN A 142 -0.95 15.68 17.32
C GLN A 142 -2.18 14.80 17.55
N VAL A 143 -2.79 14.30 16.48
CA VAL A 143 -3.92 13.35 16.56
C VAL A 143 -3.48 11.89 16.59
N GLY A 144 -2.18 11.61 16.73
CA GLY A 144 -1.65 10.25 16.89
C GLY A 144 -1.40 9.50 15.57
N ILE A 145 -1.48 10.18 14.42
CA ILE A 145 -1.12 9.58 13.13
C ILE A 145 0.41 9.45 13.03
N GLU A 146 0.88 8.26 12.64
CA GLU A 146 2.30 8.01 12.40
C GLU A 146 2.74 8.72 11.11
N VAL A 147 3.57 9.77 11.23
CA VAL A 147 4.11 10.52 10.10
C VAL A 147 5.61 10.35 10.01
N GLY A 148 6.08 9.77 8.90
CA GLY A 148 7.49 9.66 8.51
C GLY A 148 7.83 10.61 7.37
N VAL A 149 9.14 10.80 7.16
CA VAL A 149 9.67 11.59 6.04
C VAL A 149 10.52 10.69 5.16
N ASP A 150 10.21 10.67 3.86
CA ASP A 150 10.98 9.95 2.85
C ASP A 150 12.09 10.84 2.29
N ASN A 151 13.30 10.65 2.82
CA ASN A 151 14.47 11.45 2.47
C ASN A 151 15.31 10.72 1.41
N VAL A 152 15.07 11.04 0.16
CA VAL A 152 15.86 10.57 -1.00
C VAL A 152 16.78 11.66 -1.53
N SER A 153 17.76 11.30 -2.35
CA SER A 153 18.65 12.27 -3.01
C SER A 153 17.90 13.22 -3.97
N GLY A 154 16.85 12.73 -4.61
CA GLY A 154 15.91 13.51 -5.42
C GLY A 154 14.69 13.94 -4.62
N ILE A 155 13.49 13.65 -5.14
CA ILE A 155 12.19 13.90 -4.51
C ILE A 155 11.42 12.58 -4.38
N ALA A 156 10.72 12.39 -3.27
CA ALA A 156 9.78 11.28 -3.08
C ALA A 156 8.43 11.66 -3.74
N HIS A 157 8.33 11.46 -5.06
CA HIS A 157 7.24 12.03 -5.89
C HIS A 157 5.99 11.13 -6.00
N ASN A 158 5.85 10.15 -5.13
CA ASN A 158 4.69 9.26 -5.13
C ASN A 158 3.41 9.95 -4.63
N LYS A 159 2.27 9.52 -5.14
CA LYS A 159 0.93 9.89 -4.73
C LYS A 159 0.14 8.59 -4.60
N ILE A 160 0.23 7.97 -3.41
CA ILE A 160 -0.26 6.62 -3.18
C ILE A 160 -1.04 6.59 -1.87
N ILE A 161 -2.17 5.88 -1.88
CA ILE A 161 -2.88 5.43 -0.68
C ILE A 161 -3.14 3.94 -0.85
N ILE A 162 -2.84 3.15 0.18
CA ILE A 162 -3.17 1.73 0.25
C ILE A 162 -4.10 1.56 1.43
N ALA A 163 -5.38 1.23 1.16
CA ALA A 163 -6.40 1.00 2.18
C ALA A 163 -6.66 -0.50 2.31
N ASP A 164 -6.64 -0.98 3.56
CA ASP A 164 -6.98 -2.35 3.97
C ASP A 164 -6.28 -3.47 3.17
N HIS A 165 -5.07 -3.19 2.67
CA HIS A 165 -4.28 -4.11 1.85
C HIS A 165 -5.02 -4.64 0.61
N HIS A 166 -6.02 -3.89 0.15
CA HIS A 166 -6.87 -4.29 -0.97
C HIS A 166 -7.07 -3.17 -1.99
N THR A 167 -7.25 -1.94 -1.54
CA THR A 167 -7.53 -0.81 -2.43
C THR A 167 -6.31 0.09 -2.53
N THR A 168 -5.85 0.34 -3.76
CA THR A 168 -4.75 1.26 -4.07
C THR A 168 -5.27 2.47 -4.81
N VAL A 169 -4.97 3.66 -4.30
CA VAL A 169 -5.12 4.93 -5.03
C VAL A 169 -3.76 5.34 -5.56
N THR A 170 -3.67 5.67 -6.84
CA THR A 170 -2.44 6.18 -7.48
C THR A 170 -2.76 7.10 -8.64
N GLY A 171 -1.75 7.78 -9.21
CA GLY A 171 -1.91 8.69 -10.34
C GLY A 171 -0.97 9.89 -10.28
N SER A 172 -1.32 10.94 -11.03
CA SER A 172 -0.55 12.18 -11.02
C SER A 172 -0.98 13.16 -9.91
N PHE A 173 -2.17 12.95 -9.32
CA PHE A 173 -2.85 13.86 -8.41
C PHE A 173 -2.10 14.01 -7.08
N ASN A 174 -1.40 15.14 -6.87
CA ASN A 174 -0.94 15.51 -5.54
C ASN A 174 -2.14 15.77 -4.62
N PHE A 175 -2.06 15.38 -3.37
CA PHE A 175 -3.16 15.56 -2.40
C PHE A 175 -3.25 17.03 -1.95
N THR A 176 -3.46 17.93 -2.92
CA THR A 176 -3.45 19.40 -2.75
C THR A 176 -4.67 20.05 -3.38
N VAL A 177 -5.02 21.23 -2.90
CA VAL A 177 -6.10 22.06 -3.50
C VAL A 177 -5.79 22.42 -4.95
N SER A 178 -4.51 22.63 -5.29
CA SER A 178 -4.11 22.94 -6.68
C SER A 178 -4.40 21.77 -7.62
N ALA A 179 -4.10 20.54 -7.20
CA ALA A 179 -4.42 19.34 -7.97
C ALA A 179 -5.93 19.22 -8.20
N ALA A 180 -6.74 19.46 -7.16
CA ALA A 180 -8.19 19.35 -7.25
C ALA A 180 -8.87 20.42 -8.14
N LYS A 181 -8.34 21.65 -8.16
CA LYS A 181 -9.08 22.80 -8.73
C LYS A 181 -8.42 23.47 -9.92
N ARG A 182 -7.13 23.22 -10.18
CA ARG A 182 -6.38 24.01 -11.18
C ARG A 182 -5.59 23.18 -12.17
N ASN A 183 -5.17 21.98 -11.77
CA ASN A 183 -4.35 21.11 -12.61
C ASN A 183 -5.20 20.17 -13.45
N VAL A 184 -4.60 19.64 -14.52
CA VAL A 184 -5.09 18.45 -15.21
C VAL A 184 -4.41 17.25 -14.59
N GLU A 185 -5.18 16.39 -13.92
CA GLU A 185 -4.66 15.24 -13.19
C GLU A 185 -5.46 13.98 -13.48
N ASN A 186 -4.88 12.83 -13.15
CA ASN A 186 -5.57 11.55 -13.14
C ASN A 186 -5.44 10.85 -11.79
N VAL A 187 -6.46 10.05 -11.46
CA VAL A 187 -6.50 9.17 -10.29
C VAL A 187 -7.02 7.81 -10.73
N LEU A 188 -6.32 6.76 -10.34
CA LEU A 188 -6.76 5.38 -10.43
C LEU A 188 -7.08 4.87 -9.03
N ILE A 189 -8.21 4.18 -8.89
CA ILE A 189 -8.57 3.40 -7.71
C ILE A 189 -8.62 1.95 -8.15
N ILE A 190 -7.71 1.13 -7.62
CA ILE A 190 -7.52 -0.26 -8.01
C ILE A 190 -7.89 -1.14 -6.81
N GLN A 191 -8.92 -1.96 -6.96
CA GLN A 191 -9.34 -2.93 -5.95
C GLN A 191 -8.78 -4.30 -6.32
N ASP A 192 -7.58 -4.59 -5.82
CA ASP A 192 -6.85 -5.82 -6.04
C ASP A 192 -5.78 -6.00 -4.96
N SER A 193 -5.83 -7.12 -4.24
CA SER A 193 -4.93 -7.37 -3.11
C SER A 193 -3.48 -7.61 -3.54
N ASN A 194 -3.22 -8.14 -4.75
CA ASN A 194 -1.85 -8.37 -5.22
C ASN A 194 -1.18 -7.06 -5.60
N ILE A 195 -1.94 -6.16 -6.25
CA ILE A 195 -1.46 -4.81 -6.57
C ILE A 195 -1.23 -4.02 -5.28
N ALA A 196 -2.21 -4.04 -4.35
CA ALA A 196 -2.08 -3.38 -3.06
C ALA A 196 -0.88 -3.91 -2.26
N HIS A 197 -0.64 -5.23 -2.30
CA HIS A 197 0.53 -5.84 -1.68
C HIS A 197 1.85 -5.30 -2.28
N SER A 198 1.96 -5.23 -3.60
CA SER A 198 3.16 -4.72 -4.28
C SER A 198 3.46 -3.27 -3.89
N TYR A 199 2.43 -2.42 -3.82
CA TYR A 199 2.58 -1.04 -3.36
C TYR A 199 2.95 -0.96 -1.87
N LEU A 200 2.38 -1.83 -1.03
CA LEU A 200 2.70 -1.89 0.39
C LEU A 200 4.15 -2.31 0.63
N GLN A 201 4.66 -3.29 -0.11
CA GLN A 201 6.07 -3.69 -0.04
C GLN A 201 7.00 -2.51 -0.35
N ASN A 202 6.71 -1.77 -1.42
CA ASN A 202 7.48 -0.56 -1.75
C ASN A 202 7.39 0.48 -0.63
N TRP A 203 6.20 0.72 -0.08
CA TRP A 203 6.00 1.66 1.03
C TRP A 203 6.83 1.28 2.26
N LEU A 204 6.81 0.00 2.65
CA LEU A 204 7.57 -0.53 3.79
C LEU A 204 9.08 -0.41 3.56
N ALA A 205 9.57 -0.74 2.36
CA ALA A 205 10.96 -0.57 2.00
C ALA A 205 11.39 0.90 2.09
N ARG A 206 10.57 1.84 1.61
CA ARG A 206 10.82 3.27 1.72
C ARG A 206 10.85 3.73 3.18
N LYS A 207 9.90 3.29 4.00
CA LYS A 207 9.86 3.59 5.43
C LYS A 207 11.13 3.07 6.12
N SER A 208 11.51 1.82 5.89
CA SER A 208 12.69 1.19 6.48
C SER A 208 13.99 1.91 6.10
N ALA A 209 14.14 2.32 4.84
CA ALA A 209 15.30 3.07 4.37
C ALA A 209 15.52 4.42 5.09
N ASN A 210 14.47 4.94 5.76
CA ASN A 210 14.48 6.20 6.49
C ASN A 210 14.53 6.02 8.02
N GLN A 211 14.44 4.79 8.53
CA GLN A 211 14.59 4.50 9.96
C GLN A 211 16.02 4.79 10.40
N GLY A 212 16.17 5.54 11.49
CA GLY A 212 17.47 5.88 12.05
C GLY A 212 18.14 7.13 11.44
N ARG A 213 17.55 7.77 10.44
CA ARG A 213 18.04 9.08 9.96
C ARG A 213 17.49 10.19 10.87
N VAL A 214 18.35 10.70 11.74
CA VAL A 214 18.04 11.90 12.54
C VAL A 214 18.06 13.10 11.61
N PHE A 215 16.90 13.73 11.41
CA PHE A 215 16.83 15.00 10.68
C PHE A 215 17.39 16.10 11.59
N ARG A 216 18.65 16.51 11.35
CA ARG A 216 19.15 17.75 11.93
C ARG A 216 18.44 18.92 11.26
N LYS A 217 17.82 19.76 12.08
CA LYS A 217 17.20 21.03 11.67
C LYS A 217 18.26 21.96 11.09
#